data_7c6c0e1d67b9266ae1fc1ef27fa0ab90
#
_entry.id   7c6c0e1d67b9266ae1fc1ef27fa0ab90
#
_cell.length_a   1.000
_cell.length_b   1.000
_cell.length_c   1.000
_cell.angle_alpha   90.00
_cell.angle_beta   90.00
_cell.angle_gamma   90.00
#
_symmetry.space_group_name_H-M   'P 1'
#
loop_
_entity.id
_entity.type
_entity.pdbx_description
1 polymer ?
#
loop_
_entity_poly.entity_id
_entity_poly.type
_entity_poly.pdbx_seq_one_letter_code
_entity_poly.pdbx_strand_id
1 'polypeptide(L)'
;IMEYVGIAADETQRIKTACYPLVEWGMSEKDCLDYCYARGFDWGGLYRIFSRVSCWCCPLQSLEELRKLYRYFPDLWRQLEEWDESTWRTFIKNYSVRQLAARFVFEAKWQAAGGNIRSKAFHAALRKELSRLGSEVTLCRTSKQKMLSKEQ
;
A
#
# COMPACT_ATOMS: atom_id res chain seq x y z
N ILE A 1 -3.88 -32.63 -12.81
CA ILE A 1 -2.90 -31.96 -11.93
C ILE A 1 -3.66 -31.58 -10.67
N MET A 2 -3.19 -32.04 -9.51
CA MET A 2 -3.77 -31.68 -8.22
C MET A 2 -3.16 -30.34 -7.78
N GLU A 3 -4.00 -29.35 -7.49
CA GLU A 3 -3.57 -27.99 -7.09
C GLU A 3 -3.72 -27.86 -5.57
N TYR A 4 -2.64 -27.49 -4.89
CA TYR A 4 -2.64 -27.18 -3.47
C TYR A 4 -2.49 -25.69 -3.25
N VAL A 5 -3.40 -25.08 -2.47
CA VAL A 5 -3.43 -23.64 -2.24
C VAL A 5 -3.40 -23.34 -0.74
N GLY A 6 -2.48 -22.48 -0.32
CA GLY A 6 -2.31 -22.06 1.07
C GLY A 6 -3.35 -21.02 1.49
N ILE A 7 -4.60 -21.42 1.65
CA ILE A 7 -5.69 -20.60 2.23
C ILE A 7 -5.93 -21.10 3.64
N ALA A 8 -5.95 -20.18 4.62
CA ALA A 8 -6.19 -20.50 6.02
C ALA A 8 -7.67 -20.84 6.29
N ALA A 9 -7.95 -21.55 7.38
CA ALA A 9 -9.28 -22.04 7.71
C ALA A 9 -10.32 -20.93 7.96
N ASP A 10 -9.88 -19.75 8.37
CA ASP A 10 -10.71 -18.56 8.61
C ASP A 10 -10.94 -17.71 7.35
N GLU A 11 -10.28 -18.02 6.22
CA GLU A 11 -10.48 -17.34 4.93
C GLU A 11 -11.55 -18.04 4.05
N THR A 12 -12.66 -18.43 4.61
CA THR A 12 -13.69 -19.28 3.96
C THR A 12 -14.20 -18.75 2.63
N GLN A 13 -14.24 -17.43 2.44
CA GLN A 13 -14.69 -16.78 1.18
C GLN A 13 -13.75 -17.00 -0.01
N ARG A 14 -12.52 -17.47 0.24
CA ARG A 14 -11.50 -17.73 -0.79
C ARG A 14 -11.47 -19.18 -1.25
N ILE A 15 -12.18 -20.08 -0.54
CA ILE A 15 -12.23 -21.51 -0.85
C ILE A 15 -13.00 -21.73 -2.15
N LYS A 16 -12.40 -22.46 -3.09
CA LYS A 16 -12.96 -22.84 -4.39
C LYS A 16 -12.74 -24.34 -4.61
N THR A 17 -12.46 -24.72 -5.85
CA THR A 17 -12.22 -26.12 -6.26
C THR A 17 -10.73 -26.43 -6.32
N ALA A 18 -10.09 -26.55 -5.18
CA ALA A 18 -8.69 -26.96 -5.04
C ALA A 18 -8.50 -27.72 -3.71
N CYS A 19 -7.30 -28.22 -3.44
CA CYS A 19 -6.94 -28.80 -2.15
C CYS A 19 -6.41 -27.69 -1.23
N TYR A 20 -6.95 -27.61 -0.02
CA TYR A 20 -6.61 -26.57 0.97
C TYR A 20 -6.10 -27.23 2.26
N PRO A 21 -4.82 -27.60 2.34
CA PRO A 21 -4.30 -28.34 3.51
C PRO A 21 -4.49 -27.59 4.84
N LEU A 22 -4.34 -26.25 4.85
CA LEU A 22 -4.52 -25.47 6.08
C LEU A 22 -5.97 -25.49 6.56
N VAL A 23 -6.94 -25.54 5.63
CA VAL A 23 -8.37 -25.69 5.96
C VAL A 23 -8.62 -27.09 6.52
N GLU A 24 -8.07 -28.13 5.90
CA GLU A 24 -8.19 -29.53 6.36
C GLU A 24 -7.59 -29.71 7.76
N TRP A 25 -6.51 -28.99 8.07
CA TRP A 25 -5.87 -29.00 9.39
C TRP A 25 -6.51 -28.04 10.39
N GLY A 26 -7.51 -27.26 9.97
CA GLY A 26 -8.18 -26.27 10.82
C GLY A 26 -7.29 -25.10 11.25
N MET A 27 -6.21 -24.82 10.52
CA MET A 27 -5.26 -23.75 10.85
C MET A 27 -5.76 -22.40 10.36
N SER A 28 -5.97 -21.46 11.28
CA SER A 28 -6.23 -20.04 10.99
C SER A 28 -4.97 -19.30 10.55
N GLU A 29 -5.10 -18.08 10.00
CA GLU A 29 -3.94 -17.20 9.72
C GLU A 29 -3.07 -17.01 10.97
N LYS A 30 -3.71 -16.85 12.14
CA LYS A 30 -3.00 -16.71 13.41
C LYS A 30 -2.21 -17.98 13.77
N ASP A 31 -2.81 -19.16 13.63
CA ASP A 31 -2.13 -20.43 13.93
C ASP A 31 -0.92 -20.65 13.01
N CYS A 32 -1.05 -20.27 11.73
CA CYS A 32 0.06 -20.31 10.78
C CYS A 32 1.21 -19.37 11.19
N LEU A 33 0.88 -18.18 11.67
CA LEU A 33 1.87 -17.22 12.14
C LEU A 33 2.57 -17.72 13.42
N ASP A 34 1.82 -18.20 14.39
CA ASP A 34 2.34 -18.76 15.64
C ASP A 34 3.24 -19.98 15.37
N TYR A 35 2.84 -20.84 14.42
CA TYR A 35 3.65 -21.96 13.96
C TYR A 35 4.99 -21.52 13.39
N CYS A 36 5.02 -20.46 12.60
CA CYS A 36 6.25 -19.90 12.04
C CYS A 36 7.13 -19.29 13.12
N TYR A 37 6.57 -18.52 14.06
CA TYR A 37 7.31 -17.96 15.18
C TYR A 37 7.96 -19.04 16.06
N ALA A 38 7.24 -20.12 16.34
CA ALA A 38 7.76 -21.24 17.10
C ALA A 38 8.99 -21.91 16.44
N ARG A 39 9.20 -21.68 15.13
CA ARG A 39 10.35 -22.18 14.33
C ARG A 39 11.41 -21.11 14.06
N GLY A 40 11.30 -19.93 14.67
CA GLY A 40 12.25 -18.84 14.51
C GLY A 40 12.07 -18.01 13.25
N PHE A 41 10.96 -18.14 12.54
CA PHE A 41 10.63 -17.26 11.40
C PHE A 41 9.83 -16.06 11.91
N ASP A 42 10.43 -14.85 11.89
CA ASP A 42 9.80 -13.62 12.37
C ASP A 42 9.72 -12.51 11.32
N TRP A 43 10.19 -12.79 10.10
CA TRP A 43 10.24 -11.81 8.99
C TRP A 43 10.91 -10.47 9.38
N GLY A 44 11.96 -10.51 10.22
CA GLY A 44 12.65 -9.33 10.71
C GLY A 44 11.77 -8.42 11.55
N GLY A 45 10.76 -8.96 12.20
CA GLY A 45 9.83 -8.22 13.06
C GLY A 45 8.78 -7.39 12.30
N LEU A 46 8.60 -7.59 11.00
CA LEU A 46 7.67 -6.80 10.17
C LEU A 46 6.22 -6.86 10.66
N TYR A 47 5.78 -7.97 11.25
CA TYR A 47 4.44 -8.08 11.84
C TYR A 47 4.20 -7.20 13.09
N ARG A 48 5.26 -6.60 13.65
CA ARG A 48 5.11 -5.56 14.71
C ARG A 48 4.68 -4.21 14.13
N ILE A 49 4.92 -3.99 12.84
CA ILE A 49 4.62 -2.76 12.13
C ILE A 49 3.38 -2.94 11.27
N PHE A 50 3.34 -3.99 10.47
CA PHE A 50 2.29 -4.28 9.50
C PHE A 50 1.31 -5.30 10.06
N SER A 51 0.03 -5.13 9.79
CA SER A 51 -1.00 -6.14 10.12
C SER A 51 -0.90 -7.35 9.19
N ARG A 52 -0.37 -7.14 7.98
CA ARG A 52 -0.11 -8.18 6.99
C ARG A 52 1.18 -7.90 6.26
N VAL A 53 2.11 -8.83 6.28
CA VAL A 53 3.34 -8.74 5.47
C VAL A 53 3.01 -9.14 4.04
N SER A 54 3.12 -8.19 3.12
CA SER A 54 2.87 -8.35 1.69
C SER A 54 3.96 -7.64 0.87
N CYS A 55 3.86 -7.68 -0.46
CA CYS A 55 4.79 -6.93 -1.31
C CYS A 55 4.74 -5.43 -0.94
N TRP A 56 5.87 -4.86 -0.54
CA TRP A 56 5.97 -3.46 -0.09
C TRP A 56 5.52 -2.43 -1.15
N CYS A 57 5.64 -2.76 -2.43
CA CYS A 57 5.24 -1.92 -3.57
C CYS A 57 3.87 -2.32 -4.16
N CYS A 58 3.01 -3.02 -3.42
CA CYS A 58 1.73 -3.47 -3.93
C CYS A 58 0.71 -2.32 -3.98
N PRO A 59 0.12 -2.00 -5.14
CA PRO A 59 -0.90 -0.96 -5.26
C PRO A 59 -2.25 -1.33 -4.62
N LEU A 60 -2.42 -2.58 -4.20
CA LEU A 60 -3.61 -3.08 -3.51
C LEU A 60 -3.51 -2.97 -1.99
N GLN A 61 -2.41 -2.42 -1.47
CA GLN A 61 -2.28 -2.17 -0.03
C GLN A 61 -3.30 -1.13 0.45
N SER A 62 -3.72 -1.27 1.70
CA SER A 62 -4.56 -0.26 2.35
C SER A 62 -3.79 1.03 2.57
N LEU A 63 -4.50 2.16 2.67
CA LEU A 63 -3.86 3.45 3.01
C LEU A 63 -3.15 3.41 4.37
N GLU A 64 -3.59 2.54 5.28
CA GLU A 64 -2.94 2.35 6.57
C GLU A 64 -1.56 1.71 6.41
N GLU A 65 -1.46 0.64 5.63
CA GLU A 65 -0.19 -0.04 5.36
C GLU A 65 0.77 0.87 4.57
N LEU A 66 0.27 1.61 3.58
CA LEU A 66 1.07 2.59 2.84
C LEU A 66 1.58 3.73 3.73
N ARG A 67 0.79 4.16 4.74
CA ARG A 67 1.22 5.16 5.73
C ARG A 67 2.32 4.62 6.62
N LYS A 68 2.26 3.34 7.01
CA LYS A 68 3.32 2.66 7.76
C LYS A 68 4.60 2.55 6.91
N LEU A 69 4.48 2.18 5.64
CA LEU A 69 5.61 2.17 4.69
C LEU A 69 6.27 3.56 4.60
N TYR A 70 5.49 4.61 4.38
CA TYR A 70 5.96 5.99 4.33
C TYR A 70 6.71 6.40 5.61
N ARG A 71 6.19 6.00 6.77
CA ARG A 71 6.74 6.41 8.07
C ARG A 71 7.99 5.63 8.48
N TYR A 72 8.00 4.32 8.27
CA TYR A 72 9.02 3.43 8.82
C TYR A 72 10.08 3.01 7.80
N PHE A 73 9.82 3.17 6.50
CA PHE A 73 10.70 2.74 5.42
C PHE A 73 10.87 3.85 4.36
N PRO A 74 11.48 5.00 4.73
CA PRO A 74 11.56 6.17 3.84
C PRO A 74 12.37 5.88 2.57
N ASP A 75 13.35 4.98 2.61
CA ASP A 75 14.14 4.64 1.43
C ASP A 75 13.32 3.83 0.41
N LEU A 76 12.53 2.86 0.87
CA LEU A 76 11.60 2.13 0.02
C LEU A 76 10.50 3.04 -0.53
N TRP A 77 10.05 4.01 0.27
CA TRP A 77 9.08 5.00 -0.20
C TRP A 77 9.65 5.86 -1.32
N ARG A 78 10.90 6.32 -1.19
CA ARG A 78 11.60 7.09 -2.24
C ARG A 78 11.74 6.29 -3.53
N GLN A 79 12.12 5.02 -3.43
CA GLN A 79 12.19 4.13 -4.59
C GLN A 79 10.82 3.96 -5.27
N LEU A 80 9.74 3.85 -4.48
CA LEU A 80 8.39 3.76 -5.01
C LEU A 80 7.96 5.06 -5.72
N GLU A 81 8.38 6.22 -5.20
CA GLU A 81 8.13 7.53 -5.80
C GLU A 81 8.86 7.66 -7.16
N GLU A 82 10.11 7.26 -7.23
CA GLU A 82 10.88 7.22 -8.48
C GLU A 82 10.23 6.31 -9.53
N TRP A 83 9.75 5.14 -9.13
CA TRP A 83 9.04 4.24 -10.03
C TRP A 83 7.71 4.83 -10.52
N ASP A 84 6.90 5.41 -9.64
CA ASP A 84 5.63 6.05 -10.00
C ASP A 84 5.86 7.23 -10.96
N GLU A 85 6.93 8.01 -10.78
CA GLU A 85 7.31 9.10 -11.68
C GLU A 85 7.79 8.62 -13.06
N SER A 86 8.34 7.42 -13.15
CA SER A 86 8.79 6.83 -14.42
C SER A 86 7.65 6.26 -15.26
N THR A 87 6.45 6.09 -14.67
CA THR A 87 5.29 5.49 -15.34
C THR A 87 4.25 6.55 -15.72
N TRP A 88 3.38 6.22 -16.67
CA TRP A 88 2.26 7.08 -17.07
C TRP A 88 1.00 6.88 -16.19
N ARG A 89 0.92 5.75 -15.48
CA ARG A 89 -0.18 5.44 -14.56
C ARG A 89 0.14 5.91 -13.15
N THR A 90 -0.88 6.28 -12.39
CA THR A 90 -0.77 6.52 -10.96
C THR A 90 -0.63 5.20 -10.20
N PHE A 91 0.13 5.21 -9.12
CA PHE A 91 0.40 4.02 -8.29
C PHE A 91 -0.88 3.33 -7.80
N ILE A 92 -1.82 4.09 -7.26
CA ILE A 92 -3.17 3.60 -6.96
C ILE A 92 -4.20 4.44 -7.71
N LYS A 93 -5.43 3.94 -7.79
CA LYS A 93 -6.52 4.69 -8.43
C LYS A 93 -6.66 6.08 -7.81
N ASN A 94 -6.48 7.11 -8.62
CA ASN A 94 -6.60 8.53 -8.29
C ASN A 94 -5.44 9.15 -7.47
N TYR A 95 -4.38 8.40 -7.13
CA TYR A 95 -3.25 8.95 -6.39
C TYR A 95 -1.91 8.50 -6.96
N SER A 96 -1.02 9.45 -7.20
CA SER A 96 0.41 9.18 -7.33
C SER A 96 1.04 8.96 -5.93
N VAL A 97 2.24 8.37 -5.88
CA VAL A 97 2.99 8.20 -4.62
C VAL A 97 3.27 9.55 -3.96
N ARG A 98 3.60 10.57 -4.75
CA ARG A 98 3.80 11.95 -4.27
C ARG A 98 2.53 12.55 -3.64
N GLN A 99 1.37 12.30 -4.24
CA GLN A 99 0.09 12.74 -3.68
C GLN A 99 -0.27 11.98 -2.39
N LEU A 100 0.11 10.71 -2.28
CA LEU A 100 -0.05 9.94 -1.05
C LEU A 100 0.84 10.48 0.08
N ALA A 101 2.11 10.80 -0.20
CA ALA A 101 3.00 11.44 0.77
C ALA A 101 2.42 12.76 1.30
N ALA A 102 1.97 13.64 0.38
CA ALA A 102 1.32 14.90 0.75
C ALA A 102 0.06 14.68 1.59
N ARG A 103 -0.75 13.68 1.24
CA ARG A 103 -1.91 13.29 2.03
C ARG A 103 -1.51 12.89 3.45
N PHE A 104 -0.49 12.04 3.62
CA PHE A 104 -0.07 11.59 4.95
C PHE A 104 0.48 12.72 5.82
N VAL A 105 1.21 13.65 5.21
CA VAL A 105 1.65 14.89 5.90
C VAL A 105 0.44 15.74 6.31
N PHE A 106 -0.53 15.90 5.42
CA PHE A 106 -1.73 16.68 5.70
C PHE A 106 -2.60 16.03 6.80
N GLU A 107 -2.77 14.70 6.77
CA GLU A 107 -3.45 13.92 7.81
C GLU A 107 -2.82 14.14 9.19
N ALA A 108 -1.49 14.06 9.28
CA ALA A 108 -0.75 14.26 10.53
C ALA A 108 -0.95 15.67 11.08
N LYS A 109 -0.85 16.71 10.22
CA LYS A 109 -1.11 18.12 10.62
C LYS A 109 -2.54 18.32 11.09
N TRP A 110 -3.51 17.74 10.38
CA TRP A 110 -4.94 17.85 10.73
C TRP A 110 -5.24 17.19 12.08
N GLN A 111 -4.68 16.02 12.33
CA GLN A 111 -4.83 15.31 13.61
C GLN A 111 -4.14 16.07 14.76
N ALA A 112 -2.95 16.63 14.53
CA ALA A 112 -2.25 17.44 15.53
C ALA A 112 -3.04 18.70 15.93
N ALA A 113 -3.86 19.24 15.01
CA ALA A 113 -4.80 20.33 15.30
C ALA A 113 -6.14 19.86 15.94
N GLY A 114 -6.24 18.59 16.35
CA GLY A 114 -7.46 18.02 16.95
C GLY A 114 -8.56 17.67 15.94
N GLY A 115 -8.25 17.69 14.63
CA GLY A 115 -9.23 17.43 13.58
C GLY A 115 -9.46 15.92 13.34
N ASN A 116 -10.69 15.59 12.95
CA ASN A 116 -11.05 14.21 12.56
C ASN A 116 -10.84 14.00 11.07
N ILE A 117 -9.95 13.04 10.70
CA ILE A 117 -9.65 12.69 9.30
C ILE A 117 -10.80 12.00 8.55
N ARG A 118 -11.85 11.57 9.26
CA ARG A 118 -13.07 11.01 8.65
C ARG A 118 -14.13 12.07 8.37
N SER A 119 -13.91 13.33 8.76
CA SER A 119 -14.88 14.41 8.59
C SER A 119 -15.00 14.87 7.13
N LYS A 120 -16.19 15.36 6.76
CA LYS A 120 -16.40 15.99 5.44
C LYS A 120 -15.48 17.19 5.22
N ALA A 121 -15.22 17.97 6.29
CA ALA A 121 -14.31 19.12 6.26
C ALA A 121 -12.88 18.71 5.91
N PHE A 122 -12.38 17.63 6.52
CA PHE A 122 -11.08 17.06 6.17
C PHE A 122 -10.99 16.69 4.68
N HIS A 123 -11.96 15.93 4.17
CA HIS A 123 -11.96 15.51 2.77
C HIS A 123 -12.07 16.68 1.78
N ALA A 124 -12.77 17.74 2.13
CA ALA A 124 -12.84 18.95 1.31
C ALA A 124 -11.50 19.69 1.28
N ALA A 125 -10.87 19.87 2.46
CA ALA A 125 -9.56 20.50 2.60
C ALA A 125 -8.45 19.69 1.89
N LEU A 126 -8.45 18.38 2.06
CA LEU A 126 -7.50 17.47 1.39
C LEU A 126 -7.61 17.56 -0.14
N ARG A 127 -8.82 17.58 -0.70
CA ARG A 127 -9.01 17.73 -2.15
C ARG A 127 -8.41 19.03 -2.67
N LYS A 128 -8.58 20.13 -1.93
CA LYS A 128 -7.99 21.44 -2.29
C LYS A 128 -6.47 21.37 -2.26
N GLU A 129 -5.88 20.73 -1.27
CA GLU A 129 -4.43 20.58 -1.16
C GLU A 129 -3.87 19.71 -2.30
N LEU A 130 -4.50 18.58 -2.59
CA LEU A 130 -4.04 17.67 -3.64
C LEU A 130 -4.25 18.20 -5.06
N SER A 131 -5.24 19.04 -5.30
CA SER A 131 -5.44 19.66 -6.63
C SER A 131 -4.30 20.62 -6.98
N ARG A 132 -3.68 21.27 -6.01
CA ARG A 132 -2.48 22.09 -6.23
C ARG A 132 -1.30 21.26 -6.72
N LEU A 133 -1.10 20.07 -6.12
CA LEU A 133 -0.04 19.15 -6.52
C LEU A 133 -0.32 18.45 -7.86
N GLY A 134 -1.59 18.17 -8.16
CA GLY A 134 -2.01 17.54 -9.41
C GLY A 134 -1.64 18.32 -10.65
N SER A 135 -1.72 19.64 -10.60
CA SER A 135 -1.34 20.54 -11.70
C SER A 135 0.17 20.47 -11.99
N GLU A 136 1.00 20.38 -10.98
CA GLU A 136 2.46 20.29 -11.10
C GLU A 136 2.91 18.94 -11.67
N VAL A 137 2.31 17.83 -11.19
CA VAL A 137 2.63 16.47 -11.65
C VAL A 137 2.26 16.25 -13.12
N THR A 138 1.12 16.77 -13.56
CA THR A 138 0.67 16.65 -14.96
C THR A 138 1.60 17.40 -15.91
N LEU A 139 2.07 18.58 -15.55
CA LEU A 139 3.05 19.35 -16.32
C LEU A 139 4.40 18.64 -16.45
N CYS A 140 4.87 18.02 -15.38
CA CYS A 140 6.15 17.27 -15.39
C CYS A 140 6.06 16.01 -16.25
N ARG A 141 4.98 15.23 -16.15
CA ARG A 141 4.78 14.01 -16.96
C ARG A 141 4.66 14.28 -18.46
N THR A 142 3.92 15.32 -18.85
CA THR A 142 3.80 15.73 -20.26
C THR A 142 5.10 16.25 -20.85
N SER A 143 5.93 16.91 -20.05
CA SER A 143 7.26 17.37 -20.49
C SER A 143 8.22 16.20 -20.71
N LYS A 144 8.27 15.21 -19.80
CA LYS A 144 9.07 13.98 -19.96
C LYS A 144 8.63 13.16 -21.19
N GLN A 145 7.33 13.02 -21.42
CA GLN A 145 6.80 12.28 -22.55
C GLN A 145 7.16 12.92 -23.91
N LYS A 146 7.18 14.25 -23.97
CA LYS A 146 7.63 14.99 -25.16
C LYS A 146 9.13 14.91 -25.41
N MET A 147 9.95 14.69 -24.38
CA MET A 147 11.39 14.49 -24.53
C MET A 147 11.68 13.09 -25.08
N LEU A 148 11.05 12.04 -24.52
CA LEU A 148 11.21 10.65 -24.98
C LEU A 148 10.72 10.40 -26.41
N SER A 149 9.70 11.15 -26.88
CA SER A 149 9.21 11.06 -28.26
C SER A 149 10.06 11.82 -29.29
N LYS A 150 11.08 12.55 -28.88
CA LYS A 150 12.04 13.24 -29.77
C LYS A 150 13.36 12.47 -29.95
N GLU A 151 13.58 11.43 -29.18
CA GLU A 151 14.78 10.58 -29.25
C GLU A 151 14.53 9.27 -30.01
N GLN A 152 13.34 9.07 -30.60
CA GLN A 152 12.97 8.00 -31.53
C GLN A 152 12.80 8.56 -32.95
#